data_83a918c241ff2f939dd1ec4f4f0dd823
#
_entry.id   83a918c241ff2f939dd1ec4f4f0dd823
#
_cell.length_a   1.000
_cell.length_b   1.000
_cell.length_c   1.000
_cell.angle_alpha   90.00
_cell.angle_beta   90.00
_cell.angle_gamma   90.00
#
_symmetry.space_group_name_H-M   'P 1'
#
loop_
_entity.id
_entity.type
_entity.pdbx_description
1 polymer ?
#
loop_
_entity_poly.entity_id
_entity_poly.type
_entity_poly.pdbx_seq_one_letter_code
_entity_poly.pdbx_strand_id
1 'polypeptide(L)'
;MKMVGNAVEAAILEEFREIEHQGGVIGAVERRYQRSQIQASGYLLERQIGDGTRPVIGLNRYQNPSGDWPEVHMIRTPKEKKQLQLDRLREFEKRHAGEKERCLDRLTNVVQQGGNVFEELICTVEHCSLGQITERLCEVVGKFRPMV
;
A
#
# COMPACT_ATOMS: atom_id res chain seq x y z
N MET A 1 29.25 -20.08 15.75
CA MET A 1 27.80 -19.84 15.87
C MET A 1 27.41 -18.97 17.06
N LYS A 2 27.91 -19.21 18.31
CA LYS A 2 27.57 -18.38 19.48
C LYS A 2 27.92 -16.87 19.33
N MET A 3 29.05 -16.52 18.71
CA MET A 3 29.45 -15.12 18.54
C MET A 3 28.49 -14.32 17.64
N VAL A 4 27.99 -14.92 16.57
CA VAL A 4 27.02 -14.26 15.68
C VAL A 4 25.69 -14.07 16.40
N GLY A 5 25.24 -15.07 17.17
CA GLY A 5 24.01 -14.96 17.97
C GLY A 5 24.06 -13.82 18.97
N ASN A 6 25.15 -13.70 19.71
CA ASN A 6 25.32 -12.63 20.71
C ASN A 6 25.40 -11.24 20.05
N ALA A 7 26.00 -11.11 18.86
CA ALA A 7 26.05 -9.83 18.14
C ALA A 7 24.67 -9.40 17.65
N VAL A 8 23.88 -10.33 17.14
CA VAL A 8 22.49 -10.09 16.71
C VAL A 8 21.61 -9.72 17.90
N GLU A 9 21.73 -10.46 19.02
CA GLU A 9 20.98 -10.16 20.25
C GLU A 9 21.30 -8.75 20.77
N ALA A 10 22.59 -8.38 20.81
CA ALA A 10 22.99 -7.05 21.26
C ALA A 10 22.40 -5.94 20.38
N ALA A 11 22.43 -6.11 19.05
CA ALA A 11 21.85 -5.15 18.12
C ALA A 11 20.32 -5.02 18.27
N ILE A 12 19.62 -6.13 18.48
CA ILE A 12 18.17 -6.11 18.74
C ILE A 12 17.84 -5.40 20.05
N LEU A 13 18.59 -5.66 21.10
CA LEU A 13 18.38 -5.03 22.40
C LEU A 13 18.66 -3.50 22.35
N GLU A 14 19.63 -3.09 21.55
CA GLU A 14 19.91 -1.67 21.33
C GLU A 14 18.73 -0.98 20.62
N GLU A 15 18.20 -1.59 19.58
CA GLU A 15 17.02 -1.07 18.87
C GLU A 15 15.76 -1.02 19.76
N PHE A 16 15.56 -2.02 20.60
CA PHE A 16 14.45 -1.99 21.58
C PHE A 16 14.60 -0.84 22.59
N ARG A 17 15.80 -0.56 23.06
CA ARG A 17 16.04 0.58 23.96
C ARG A 17 15.77 1.90 23.27
N GLU A 18 16.15 2.03 22.01
CA GLU A 18 15.88 3.24 21.23
C GLU A 18 14.36 3.45 21.04
N ILE A 19 13.63 2.39 20.69
CA ILE A 19 12.15 2.45 20.58
C ILE A 19 11.52 2.82 21.93
N GLU A 20 12.03 2.27 23.04
CA GLU A 20 11.55 2.57 24.38
C GLU A 20 11.84 4.05 24.77
N HIS A 21 13.00 4.56 24.39
CA HIS A 21 13.37 5.98 24.57
C HIS A 21 12.49 6.94 23.77
N GLN A 22 11.95 6.49 22.63
CA GLN A 22 10.99 7.24 21.82
C GLN A 22 9.57 7.26 22.41
N GLY A 23 9.34 6.67 23.58
CA GLY A 23 8.03 6.54 24.22
C GLY A 23 7.30 5.24 23.87
N GLY A 24 8.06 4.18 23.65
CA GLY A 24 7.57 2.87 23.22
C GLY A 24 7.13 2.86 21.75
N VAL A 25 6.49 1.79 21.33
CA VAL A 25 6.10 1.61 19.93
C VAL A 25 5.18 2.72 19.42
N ILE A 26 4.21 3.15 20.23
CA ILE A 26 3.27 4.21 19.84
C ILE A 26 3.99 5.55 19.69
N GLY A 27 4.80 5.95 20.66
CA GLY A 27 5.59 7.19 20.58
C GLY A 27 6.57 7.20 19.42
N ALA A 28 7.21 6.06 19.13
CA ALA A 28 8.10 5.90 17.97
C ALA A 28 7.35 6.03 16.64
N VAL A 29 6.13 5.50 16.54
CA VAL A 29 5.29 5.67 15.34
C VAL A 29 4.84 7.11 15.17
N GLU A 30 4.39 7.78 16.23
CA GLU A 30 4.00 9.20 16.20
C GLU A 30 5.16 10.11 15.78
N ARG A 31 6.37 9.84 16.26
CA ARG A 31 7.60 10.55 15.87
C ARG A 31 8.18 10.08 14.53
N ARG A 32 7.55 9.09 13.88
CA ARG A 32 7.97 8.53 12.60
C ARG A 32 9.39 7.91 12.62
N TYR A 33 9.81 7.43 13.75
CA TYR A 33 11.16 6.87 13.94
C TYR A 33 11.43 5.73 12.96
N GLN A 34 10.59 4.70 12.93
CA GLN A 34 10.76 3.53 12.04
C GLN A 34 10.82 3.96 10.57
N ARG A 35 9.96 4.89 10.18
CA ARG A 35 9.94 5.40 8.80
C ARG A 35 11.22 6.14 8.44
N SER A 36 11.73 6.98 9.34
CA SER A 36 13.00 7.70 9.14
C SER A 36 14.17 6.75 8.98
N GLN A 37 14.23 5.68 9.78
CA GLN A 37 15.28 4.64 9.67
C GLN A 37 15.20 3.89 8.33
N ILE A 38 13.99 3.54 7.88
CA ILE A 38 13.78 2.90 6.57
C ILE A 38 14.23 3.83 5.43
N GLN A 39 13.86 5.11 5.49
CA GLN A 39 14.26 6.09 4.48
C GLN A 39 15.77 6.31 4.44
N ALA A 40 16.42 6.44 5.60
CA ALA A 40 17.87 6.56 5.69
C ALA A 40 18.60 5.34 5.14
N SER A 41 18.11 4.14 5.45
CA SER A 41 18.64 2.88 4.92
C SER A 41 18.42 2.76 3.40
N GLY A 42 17.25 3.16 2.90
CA GLY A 42 16.94 3.22 1.48
C GLY A 42 17.88 4.16 0.72
N TYR A 43 18.09 5.37 1.23
CA TYR A 43 19.00 6.34 0.65
C TYR A 43 20.45 5.83 0.61
N LEU A 44 20.92 5.19 1.68
CA LEU A 44 22.25 4.58 1.72
C LEU A 44 22.39 3.48 0.65
N LEU A 45 21.37 2.65 0.52
CA LEU A 45 21.31 1.59 -0.49
C LEU A 45 21.37 2.16 -1.92
N GLU A 46 20.56 3.15 -2.23
CA GLU A 46 20.54 3.81 -3.53
C GLU A 46 21.91 4.43 -3.86
N ARG A 47 22.51 5.11 -2.88
CA ARG A 47 23.85 5.67 -3.03
C ARG A 47 24.90 4.60 -3.33
N GLN A 48 24.89 3.48 -2.60
CA GLN A 48 25.81 2.36 -2.84
C GLN A 48 25.64 1.71 -4.21
N ILE A 49 24.40 1.64 -4.71
CA ILE A 49 24.11 1.17 -6.06
C ILE A 49 24.60 2.19 -7.09
N GLY A 50 24.36 3.48 -6.86
CA GLY A 50 24.73 4.57 -7.76
C GLY A 50 26.25 4.73 -7.92
N ASP A 51 27.01 4.66 -6.82
CA ASP A 51 28.48 4.76 -6.83
C ASP A 51 29.20 3.43 -7.19
N GLY A 52 28.44 2.34 -7.35
CA GLY A 52 28.95 1.02 -7.72
C GLY A 52 29.59 0.23 -6.57
N THR A 53 29.56 0.73 -5.34
CA THR A 53 30.04 0.03 -4.13
C THR A 53 29.25 -1.25 -3.90
N ARG A 54 27.93 -1.21 -4.20
CA ARG A 54 27.07 -2.38 -4.18
C ARG A 54 26.79 -2.85 -5.61
N PRO A 55 27.41 -3.94 -6.05
CA PRO A 55 27.18 -4.45 -7.40
C PRO A 55 25.81 -5.10 -7.53
N VAL A 56 25.06 -4.68 -8.55
CA VAL A 56 23.80 -5.29 -8.96
C VAL A 56 23.97 -5.71 -10.42
N ILE A 57 23.94 -7.03 -10.64
CA ILE A 57 24.14 -7.61 -11.98
C ILE A 57 23.04 -7.14 -12.94
N GLY A 58 23.45 -6.67 -14.10
CA GLY A 58 22.54 -6.15 -15.13
C GLY A 58 22.12 -4.68 -14.92
N LEU A 59 22.36 -4.11 -13.73
CA LEU A 59 22.03 -2.72 -13.43
C LEU A 59 23.25 -1.80 -13.42
N ASN A 60 24.25 -2.07 -12.57
CA ASN A 60 25.50 -1.30 -12.49
C ASN A 60 26.76 -2.13 -12.76
N ARG A 61 26.62 -3.44 -12.93
CA ARG A 61 27.65 -4.37 -13.35
C ARG A 61 27.13 -5.29 -14.44
N TYR A 62 28.00 -5.58 -15.44
CA TYR A 62 27.67 -6.44 -16.57
C TYR A 62 26.40 -5.99 -17.31
N GLN A 63 26.28 -4.70 -17.52
CA GLN A 63 25.24 -4.14 -18.37
C GLN A 63 25.35 -4.64 -19.80
N ASN A 64 24.22 -4.71 -20.52
CA ASN A 64 24.24 -5.02 -21.95
C ASN A 64 24.93 -3.88 -22.72
N PRO A 65 26.11 -4.11 -23.35
CA PRO A 65 26.85 -3.04 -24.02
C PRO A 65 26.13 -2.49 -25.27
N SER A 66 25.21 -3.26 -25.86
CA SER A 66 24.44 -2.82 -27.03
C SER A 66 23.36 -1.81 -26.69
N GLY A 67 22.98 -1.70 -25.42
CA GLY A 67 21.91 -0.78 -24.98
C GLY A 67 20.53 -1.13 -25.53
N ASP A 68 20.41 -2.24 -26.26
CA ASP A 68 19.15 -2.69 -26.83
C ASP A 68 18.25 -3.25 -25.73
N TRP A 69 17.35 -2.43 -25.23
CA TRP A 69 16.25 -2.88 -24.42
C TRP A 69 15.13 -3.36 -25.34
N PRO A 70 14.55 -4.53 -25.08
CA PRO A 70 13.41 -4.96 -25.86
C PRO A 70 12.31 -3.89 -25.81
N GLU A 71 11.81 -3.51 -26.98
CA GLU A 71 10.70 -2.56 -27.08
C GLU A 71 9.48 -3.15 -26.36
N VAL A 72 9.15 -2.59 -25.20
CA VAL A 72 8.02 -3.04 -24.41
C VAL A 72 6.75 -2.45 -25.01
N HIS A 73 6.03 -3.23 -25.78
CA HIS A 73 4.69 -2.85 -26.23
C HIS A 73 3.73 -2.77 -25.05
N MET A 74 3.42 -1.55 -24.62
CA MET A 74 2.40 -1.33 -23.61
C MET A 74 1.02 -1.67 -24.15
N ILE A 75 0.44 -2.75 -23.65
CA ILE A 75 -0.95 -3.14 -23.96
C ILE A 75 -1.87 -2.12 -23.30
N ARG A 76 -2.51 -1.29 -24.10
CA ARG A 76 -3.55 -0.36 -23.62
C ARG A 76 -4.93 -0.89 -23.96
N THR A 77 -5.84 -0.81 -22.99
CA THR A 77 -7.23 -1.17 -23.22
C THR A 77 -7.83 -0.26 -24.30
N PRO A 78 -8.44 -0.80 -25.37
CA PRO A 78 -9.09 -0.02 -26.41
C PRO A 78 -10.15 0.94 -25.85
N LYS A 79 -10.32 2.09 -26.51
CA LYS A 79 -11.27 3.14 -26.07
C LYS A 79 -12.70 2.62 -25.97
N GLU A 80 -13.10 1.78 -26.93
CA GLU A 80 -14.43 1.19 -27.00
C GLU A 80 -14.73 0.31 -25.78
N LYS A 81 -13.76 -0.49 -25.33
CA LYS A 81 -13.89 -1.33 -24.12
C LYS A 81 -13.99 -0.47 -22.86
N LYS A 82 -13.24 0.64 -22.79
CA LYS A 82 -13.36 1.59 -21.67
C LYS A 82 -14.74 2.23 -21.64
N GLN A 83 -15.24 2.68 -22.79
CA GLN A 83 -16.54 3.31 -22.89
C GLN A 83 -17.65 2.32 -22.50
N LEU A 84 -17.61 1.09 -23.02
CA LEU A 84 -18.56 0.05 -22.66
C LEU A 84 -18.59 -0.22 -21.15
N GLN A 85 -17.42 -0.23 -20.48
CA GLN A 85 -17.36 -0.42 -19.03
C GLN A 85 -17.97 0.77 -18.27
N LEU A 86 -17.73 2.00 -18.73
CA LEU A 86 -18.34 3.19 -18.14
C LEU A 86 -19.87 3.19 -18.27
N ASP A 87 -20.37 2.78 -19.43
CA ASP A 87 -21.82 2.74 -19.67
C ASP A 87 -22.48 1.65 -18.81
N ARG A 88 -21.85 0.48 -18.67
CA ARG A 88 -22.29 -0.58 -17.76
C ARG A 88 -22.31 -0.13 -16.30
N LEU A 89 -21.27 0.61 -15.88
CA LEU A 89 -21.21 1.16 -14.52
C LEU A 89 -22.36 2.13 -14.27
N ARG A 90 -22.60 3.07 -15.18
CA ARG A 90 -23.70 4.04 -15.07
C ARG A 90 -25.06 3.36 -15.02
N GLU A 91 -25.25 2.33 -15.84
CA GLU A 91 -26.49 1.54 -15.84
C GLU A 91 -26.68 0.79 -14.52
N PHE A 92 -25.63 0.18 -13.99
CA PHE A 92 -25.63 -0.49 -12.70
C PHE A 92 -25.99 0.50 -11.56
N GLU A 93 -25.34 1.64 -11.49
CA GLU A 93 -25.59 2.66 -10.47
C GLU A 93 -27.02 3.23 -10.57
N LYS A 94 -27.54 3.42 -11.78
CA LYS A 94 -28.93 3.86 -12.00
C LYS A 94 -29.93 2.82 -11.54
N ARG A 95 -29.67 1.54 -11.78
CA ARG A 95 -30.53 0.41 -11.39
C ARG A 95 -30.63 0.27 -9.88
N HIS A 96 -29.54 0.50 -9.16
CA HIS A 96 -29.45 0.32 -7.71
C HIS A 96 -29.50 1.63 -6.90
N ALA A 97 -29.87 2.74 -7.53
CA ALA A 97 -29.87 4.06 -6.88
C ALA A 97 -30.74 4.13 -5.62
N GLY A 98 -31.85 3.37 -5.56
CA GLY A 98 -32.76 3.34 -4.42
C GLY A 98 -32.23 2.56 -3.20
N GLU A 99 -31.30 1.65 -3.40
CA GLU A 99 -30.79 0.74 -2.36
C GLU A 99 -29.39 1.13 -1.88
N LYS A 100 -28.66 1.89 -2.68
CA LYS A 100 -27.28 2.29 -2.49
C LYS A 100 -27.02 2.83 -1.07
N GLU A 101 -27.74 3.89 -0.67
CA GLU A 101 -27.48 4.56 0.62
C GLU A 101 -27.72 3.61 1.79
N ARG A 102 -28.81 2.82 1.75
CA ARG A 102 -29.09 1.84 2.79
C ARG A 102 -27.98 0.80 2.96
N CYS A 103 -27.41 0.32 1.86
CA CYS A 103 -26.32 -0.65 1.89
C CYS A 103 -25.02 -0.02 2.41
N LEU A 104 -24.70 1.21 1.99
CA LEU A 104 -23.52 1.93 2.47
C LEU A 104 -23.65 2.32 3.96
N ASP A 105 -24.84 2.67 4.44
CA ASP A 105 -25.06 2.97 5.85
C ASP A 105 -24.92 1.72 6.72
N ARG A 106 -25.41 0.56 6.28
CA ARG A 106 -25.19 -0.71 6.97
C ARG A 106 -23.70 -1.04 7.08
N LEU A 107 -22.96 -0.91 5.96
CA LEU A 107 -21.52 -1.11 5.94
C LEU A 107 -20.81 -0.17 6.93
N THR A 108 -21.17 1.12 6.93
CA THR A 108 -20.66 2.10 7.89
C THR A 108 -20.87 1.66 9.34
N ASN A 109 -22.09 1.24 9.68
CA ASN A 109 -22.43 0.80 11.03
C ASN A 109 -21.62 -0.43 11.45
N VAL A 110 -21.46 -1.42 10.56
CA VAL A 110 -20.67 -2.62 10.83
C VAL A 110 -19.19 -2.26 11.09
N VAL A 111 -18.61 -1.35 10.30
CA VAL A 111 -17.22 -0.89 10.50
C VAL A 111 -17.08 -0.17 11.85
N GLN A 112 -17.99 0.74 12.18
CA GLN A 112 -17.94 1.50 13.44
C GLN A 112 -18.13 0.64 14.69
N GLN A 113 -18.90 -0.45 14.57
CA GLN A 113 -19.16 -1.39 15.67
C GLN A 113 -18.09 -2.49 15.78
N GLY A 114 -17.09 -2.52 14.87
CA GLY A 114 -16.06 -3.56 14.84
C GLY A 114 -16.61 -4.94 14.44
N GLY A 115 -17.69 -4.97 13.67
CA GLY A 115 -18.33 -6.21 13.19
C GLY A 115 -17.58 -6.84 12.00
N ASN A 116 -18.18 -7.90 11.43
CA ASN A 116 -17.61 -8.60 10.27
C ASN A 116 -17.86 -7.81 8.97
N VAL A 117 -16.90 -6.96 8.63
CA VAL A 117 -16.95 -6.11 7.42
C VAL A 117 -17.03 -6.94 6.14
N PHE A 118 -16.37 -8.11 6.09
CA PHE A 118 -16.37 -8.96 4.90
C PHE A 118 -17.76 -9.54 4.59
N GLU A 119 -18.48 -9.96 5.61
CA GLU A 119 -19.85 -10.47 5.47
C GLU A 119 -20.78 -9.38 4.92
N GLU A 120 -20.71 -8.16 5.44
CA GLU A 120 -21.51 -7.05 4.94
C GLU A 120 -21.10 -6.61 3.52
N LEU A 121 -19.81 -6.70 3.17
CA LEU A 121 -19.34 -6.41 1.82
C LEU A 121 -19.94 -7.35 0.78
N ILE A 122 -20.16 -8.64 1.09
CA ILE A 122 -20.80 -9.59 0.16
C ILE A 122 -22.18 -9.09 -0.26
N CYS A 123 -22.94 -8.56 0.69
CA CYS A 123 -24.26 -7.99 0.41
C CYS A 123 -24.17 -6.62 -0.30
N THR A 124 -23.18 -5.81 0.11
CA THR A 124 -23.04 -4.43 -0.39
C THR A 124 -22.62 -4.40 -1.86
N VAL A 125 -21.76 -5.32 -2.33
CA VAL A 125 -21.27 -5.36 -3.72
C VAL A 125 -22.35 -5.70 -4.74
N GLU A 126 -23.48 -6.26 -4.30
CA GLU A 126 -24.63 -6.52 -5.18
C GLU A 126 -25.33 -5.23 -5.62
N HIS A 127 -25.20 -4.14 -4.84
CA HIS A 127 -25.95 -2.89 -5.04
C HIS A 127 -25.06 -1.65 -5.19
N CYS A 128 -23.79 -1.74 -4.84
CA CYS A 128 -22.86 -0.60 -4.83
C CYS A 128 -21.64 -0.88 -5.68
N SER A 129 -21.16 0.13 -6.40
CA SER A 129 -19.90 0.04 -7.16
C SER A 129 -18.68 0.10 -6.21
N LEU A 130 -17.55 -0.42 -6.69
CA LEU A 130 -16.28 -0.37 -5.95
C LEU A 130 -15.92 1.05 -5.51
N GLY A 131 -16.14 2.04 -6.38
CA GLY A 131 -15.87 3.45 -6.06
C GLY A 131 -16.71 3.95 -4.89
N GLN A 132 -18.03 3.68 -4.90
CA GLN A 132 -18.95 4.07 -3.85
C GLN A 132 -18.59 3.43 -2.49
N ILE A 133 -18.26 2.13 -2.50
CA ILE A 133 -17.85 1.41 -1.30
C ILE A 133 -16.54 1.98 -0.74
N THR A 134 -15.54 2.18 -1.61
CA THR A 134 -14.23 2.70 -1.19
C THR A 134 -14.34 4.12 -0.65
N GLU A 135 -15.11 4.99 -1.30
CA GLU A 135 -15.35 6.36 -0.85
C GLU A 135 -15.98 6.37 0.55
N ARG A 136 -17.05 5.60 0.76
CA ARG A 136 -17.71 5.49 2.07
C ARG A 136 -16.77 4.94 3.16
N LEU A 137 -15.99 3.91 2.86
CA LEU A 137 -15.01 3.39 3.82
C LEU A 137 -13.92 4.42 4.14
N CYS A 138 -13.44 5.17 3.15
CA CYS A 138 -12.48 6.24 3.37
C CYS A 138 -13.03 7.39 4.25
N GLU A 139 -14.33 7.67 4.18
CA GLU A 139 -14.99 8.65 5.06
C GLU A 139 -14.99 8.17 6.52
N VAL A 140 -15.17 6.86 6.74
CA VAL A 140 -15.28 6.28 8.10
C VAL A 140 -13.91 6.06 8.74
N VAL A 141 -12.95 5.46 8.01
CA VAL A 141 -11.63 5.06 8.56
C VAL A 141 -10.49 5.98 8.16
N GLY A 142 -10.75 6.94 7.29
CA GLY A 142 -9.73 7.82 6.73
C GLY A 142 -9.05 7.22 5.50
N LYS A 143 -8.33 8.07 4.78
CA LYS A 143 -7.61 7.70 3.57
C LYS A 143 -6.12 7.64 3.87
N PHE A 144 -5.49 6.49 3.60
CA PHE A 144 -4.04 6.39 3.67
C PHE A 144 -3.40 7.34 2.64
N ARG A 145 -2.59 8.25 3.13
CA ARG A 145 -1.77 9.13 2.30
C ARG A 145 -0.31 8.77 2.55
N PRO A 146 0.38 8.15 1.57
CA PRO A 146 1.82 8.04 1.66
C PRO A 146 2.37 9.45 1.73
N MET A 147 3.10 9.77 2.80
CA MET A 147 3.84 11.02 2.84
C MET A 147 5.12 10.81 2.04
N VAL A 148 5.23 11.50 0.94
CA VAL A 148 6.43 11.62 0.13
C VAL A 148 7.39 12.55 0.83
#